data_4bcf4f796167ef0a9357772401129423
#
_entry.id   4bcf4f796167ef0a9357772401129423
#
_cell.length_a   1.000
_cell.length_b   1.000
_cell.length_c   1.000
_cell.angle_alpha   90.00
_cell.angle_beta   90.00
_cell.angle_gamma   90.00
#
_symmetry.space_group_name_H-M   'P 1'
#
loop_
_entity.id
_entity.type
_entity.pdbx_description
1 polymer ?
#
loop_
_entity_poly.entity_id
_entity_poly.type
_entity_poly.pdbx_seq_one_letter_code
_entity_poly.pdbx_strand_id
1 'polypeptide(L)'
;DIADQLLSDSTPIDWKMMKQSVNIRTAISKTIPGFEAIAEIEEEQGEFQIAGRTFHQPRFATPSGKAVLHCHELPELRGGDQSLRLMTVRSEGQFNTVVYEQQDIYRGQERRDVVLIHSDDLQRLGLAHDQIVTIQSETGELDNIRVRAYDDIRQGNALMYFPEANVLIPRQVDPQSQTPAFKGALIKILVT
;
A
#
# COMPACT_ATOMS: atom_id res chain seq x y z
N ASP A 1 12.68 -24.39 11.04
CA ASP A 1 13.08 -24.54 12.46
C ASP A 1 12.09 -23.82 13.40
N ILE A 2 11.80 -22.50 13.21
CA ILE A 2 10.86 -21.78 14.08
C ILE A 2 9.44 -22.36 13.97
N ALA A 3 8.94 -22.56 12.76
CA ALA A 3 7.62 -23.15 12.53
C ALA A 3 7.51 -24.56 13.09
N ASP A 4 8.55 -25.38 12.95
CA ASP A 4 8.61 -26.72 13.52
C ASP A 4 8.49 -26.69 15.06
N GLN A 5 9.19 -25.78 15.72
CA GLN A 5 9.13 -25.65 17.18
C GLN A 5 7.79 -25.12 17.70
N LEU A 6 7.13 -24.23 16.95
CA LEU A 6 5.91 -23.57 17.41
C LEU A 6 4.62 -24.26 16.94
N LEU A 7 4.64 -24.97 15.81
CA LEU A 7 3.43 -25.38 15.11
C LEU A 7 3.32 -26.90 14.89
N SER A 8 4.36 -27.71 15.16
CA SER A 8 4.34 -29.14 14.91
C SER A 8 3.17 -29.87 15.57
N ASP A 9 2.80 -29.45 16.79
CA ASP A 9 1.72 -30.09 17.54
C ASP A 9 0.32 -29.53 17.19
N SER A 10 0.27 -28.41 16.44
CA SER A 10 -0.98 -27.68 16.17
C SER A 10 -1.43 -27.74 14.71
N THR A 11 -0.58 -28.24 13.81
CA THR A 11 -0.89 -28.32 12.37
C THR A 11 -0.51 -29.68 11.78
N PRO A 12 -1.22 -30.17 10.75
CA PRO A 12 -0.90 -31.42 10.07
C PRO A 12 0.31 -31.33 9.14
N ILE A 13 1.03 -30.23 9.14
CA ILE A 13 2.16 -29.97 8.23
C ILE A 13 3.45 -30.51 8.87
N ASP A 14 4.19 -31.33 8.12
CA ASP A 14 5.56 -31.70 8.49
C ASP A 14 6.53 -30.54 8.18
N TRP A 15 6.71 -29.67 9.17
CA TRP A 15 7.57 -28.49 9.05
C TRP A 15 9.05 -28.81 8.80
N LYS A 16 9.50 -30.01 9.18
CA LYS A 16 10.88 -30.45 8.89
C LYS A 16 11.08 -30.72 7.41
N MET A 17 10.09 -31.34 6.78
CA MET A 17 10.14 -31.57 5.32
C MET A 17 10.03 -30.26 4.54
N MET A 18 9.35 -29.24 5.06
CA MET A 18 9.23 -27.92 4.40
C MET A 18 10.53 -27.12 4.33
N LYS A 19 11.64 -27.60 4.90
CA LYS A 19 12.97 -27.03 4.68
C LYS A 19 13.45 -27.17 3.22
N GLN A 20 12.92 -28.12 2.50
CA GLN A 20 13.25 -28.35 1.10
C GLN A 20 12.22 -27.71 0.18
N SER A 21 12.68 -26.90 -0.76
CA SER A 21 11.80 -26.17 -1.69
C SER A 21 10.89 -27.09 -2.51
N VAL A 22 11.37 -28.29 -2.87
CA VAL A 22 10.55 -29.28 -3.58
C VAL A 22 9.31 -29.70 -2.80
N ASN A 23 9.42 -29.86 -1.48
CA ASN A 23 8.27 -30.22 -0.63
C ASN A 23 7.26 -29.05 -0.52
N ILE A 24 7.77 -27.81 -0.47
CA ILE A 24 6.91 -26.62 -0.50
C ILE A 24 6.16 -26.54 -1.83
N ARG A 25 6.87 -26.72 -2.97
CA ARG A 25 6.23 -26.71 -4.29
C ARG A 25 5.21 -27.84 -4.43
N THR A 26 5.52 -29.02 -3.95
CA THR A 26 4.58 -30.15 -3.93
C THR A 26 3.34 -29.84 -3.10
N ALA A 27 3.49 -29.19 -1.94
CA ALA A 27 2.35 -28.77 -1.13
C ALA A 27 1.50 -27.71 -1.86
N ILE A 28 2.11 -26.72 -2.49
CA ILE A 28 1.42 -25.68 -3.29
C ILE A 28 0.66 -26.34 -4.44
N SER A 29 1.30 -27.23 -5.21
CA SER A 29 0.68 -27.89 -6.38
C SER A 29 -0.56 -28.70 -6.02
N LYS A 30 -0.60 -29.25 -4.79
CA LYS A 30 -1.74 -30.05 -4.31
C LYS A 30 -2.87 -29.23 -3.67
N THR A 31 -2.58 -28.01 -3.24
CA THR A 31 -3.53 -27.20 -2.45
C THR A 31 -4.08 -26.01 -3.22
N ILE A 32 -3.35 -25.49 -4.21
CA ILE A 32 -3.78 -24.28 -4.94
C ILE A 32 -4.14 -24.67 -6.38
N PRO A 33 -5.43 -24.64 -6.74
CA PRO A 33 -5.84 -24.94 -8.11
C PRO A 33 -5.16 -24.03 -9.15
N GLY A 34 -4.65 -24.63 -10.23
CA GLY A 34 -3.91 -23.91 -11.28
C GLY A 34 -2.40 -23.81 -11.05
N PHE A 35 -1.90 -24.33 -9.90
CA PHE A 35 -0.48 -24.36 -9.59
C PHE A 35 0.14 -25.77 -9.73
N GLU A 36 -0.54 -26.70 -10.36
CA GLU A 36 -0.10 -28.09 -10.48
C GLU A 36 1.32 -28.21 -11.09
N ALA A 37 1.62 -27.39 -12.10
CA ALA A 37 2.90 -27.40 -12.80
C ALA A 37 4.09 -26.92 -11.97
N ILE A 38 3.88 -26.26 -10.81
CA ILE A 38 5.00 -25.77 -9.97
C ILE A 38 5.82 -26.93 -9.39
N ALA A 39 5.25 -28.12 -9.27
CA ALA A 39 5.93 -29.29 -8.72
C ALA A 39 7.16 -29.67 -9.57
N GLU A 40 7.09 -29.50 -10.89
CA GLU A 40 8.07 -29.96 -11.88
C GLU A 40 9.02 -28.87 -12.37
N ILE A 41 8.94 -27.66 -11.82
CA ILE A 41 9.68 -26.49 -12.30
C ILE A 41 11.22 -26.65 -12.26
N GLU A 42 11.74 -27.49 -11.36
CA GLU A 42 13.19 -27.78 -11.31
C GLU A 42 13.64 -28.71 -12.42
N GLU A 43 12.82 -29.68 -12.79
CA GLU A 43 13.15 -30.67 -13.82
C GLU A 43 13.15 -30.03 -15.21
N GLU A 44 12.18 -29.15 -15.44
CA GLU A 44 12.01 -28.46 -16.71
C GLU A 44 12.88 -27.21 -16.85
N GLN A 45 13.44 -26.69 -15.74
CA GLN A 45 14.18 -25.40 -15.66
C GLN A 45 13.43 -24.24 -16.33
N GLY A 46 12.12 -24.27 -16.27
CA GLY A 46 11.23 -23.41 -17.03
C GLY A 46 10.30 -22.59 -16.17
N GLU A 47 9.54 -21.76 -16.85
CA GLU A 47 8.43 -21.01 -16.27
C GLU A 47 7.14 -21.80 -16.47
N PHE A 48 6.19 -21.68 -15.52
CA PHE A 48 4.85 -22.21 -15.70
C PHE A 48 3.82 -21.07 -15.80
N GLN A 49 2.75 -21.31 -16.51
CA GLN A 49 1.66 -20.36 -16.69
C GLN A 49 0.45 -20.81 -15.89
N ILE A 50 -0.12 -19.89 -15.10
CA ILE A 50 -1.39 -20.13 -14.43
C ILE A 50 -2.52 -19.91 -15.44
N ALA A 51 -3.22 -20.98 -15.78
CA ALA A 51 -4.35 -20.93 -16.69
C ALA A 51 -5.57 -20.26 -16.04
N GLY A 52 -6.49 -19.78 -16.87
CA GLY A 52 -7.79 -19.28 -16.42
C GLY A 52 -7.80 -17.87 -15.82
N ARG A 53 -6.72 -17.12 -15.91
CA ARG A 53 -6.72 -15.71 -15.48
C ARG A 53 -7.65 -14.88 -16.35
N THR A 54 -8.52 -14.08 -15.71
CA THR A 54 -9.56 -13.26 -16.36
C THR A 54 -9.00 -12.36 -17.47
N PHE A 55 -7.77 -11.87 -17.31
CA PHE A 55 -7.14 -10.97 -18.29
C PHE A 55 -6.65 -11.65 -19.58
N HIS A 56 -6.44 -12.98 -19.57
CA HIS A 56 -6.03 -13.70 -20.76
C HIS A 56 -7.24 -14.03 -21.67
N GLN A 57 -8.37 -14.28 -21.06
CA GLN A 57 -9.65 -14.47 -21.75
C GLN A 57 -10.73 -13.85 -20.87
N PRO A 58 -11.64 -13.03 -21.43
CA PRO A 58 -12.68 -12.36 -20.67
C PRO A 58 -13.75 -13.37 -20.20
N ARG A 59 -13.43 -14.14 -19.17
CA ARG A 59 -14.33 -15.09 -18.52
C ARG A 59 -14.71 -14.53 -17.16
N PHE A 60 -15.98 -14.41 -16.92
CA PHE A 60 -16.53 -13.91 -15.67
C PHE A 60 -17.29 -15.02 -14.96
N ALA A 61 -16.91 -15.32 -13.73
CA ALA A 61 -17.55 -16.34 -12.88
C ALA A 61 -18.87 -15.80 -12.28
N THR A 62 -19.76 -15.30 -13.13
CA THR A 62 -21.09 -14.80 -12.78
C THR A 62 -22.16 -15.71 -13.41
N PRO A 63 -23.39 -15.74 -12.87
CA PRO A 63 -24.47 -16.53 -13.47
C PRO A 63 -24.76 -16.21 -14.94
N SER A 64 -24.51 -14.97 -15.36
CA SER A 64 -24.69 -14.52 -16.75
C SER A 64 -23.47 -14.75 -17.65
N GLY A 65 -22.32 -15.13 -17.08
CA GLY A 65 -21.03 -15.19 -17.78
C GLY A 65 -20.49 -13.84 -18.23
N LYS A 66 -21.08 -12.73 -17.78
CA LYS A 66 -20.69 -11.36 -18.13
C LYS A 66 -20.20 -10.61 -16.91
N ALA A 67 -19.35 -9.60 -17.11
CA ALA A 67 -18.97 -8.66 -16.07
C ALA A 67 -20.22 -8.00 -15.47
N VAL A 68 -20.25 -7.86 -14.16
CA VAL A 68 -21.30 -7.12 -13.43
C VAL A 68 -20.72 -5.78 -13.02
N LEU A 69 -21.29 -4.70 -13.55
CA LEU A 69 -20.96 -3.34 -13.17
C LEU A 69 -21.89 -2.92 -12.04
N HIS A 70 -21.32 -2.53 -10.91
CA HIS A 70 -22.07 -2.04 -9.77
C HIS A 70 -22.08 -0.51 -9.79
N CYS A 71 -23.23 0.08 -9.54
CA CYS A 71 -23.37 1.51 -9.33
C CYS A 71 -23.36 1.77 -7.81
N HIS A 72 -22.46 2.64 -7.38
CA HIS A 72 -22.33 3.05 -5.98
C HIS A 72 -22.43 4.57 -5.88
N GLU A 73 -23.04 5.05 -4.82
CA GLU A 73 -22.99 6.47 -4.50
C GLU A 73 -21.55 6.87 -4.16
N LEU A 74 -21.16 8.06 -4.60
CA LEU A 74 -19.85 8.60 -4.26
C LEU A 74 -19.87 8.98 -2.77
N PRO A 75 -18.89 8.53 -1.97
CA PRO A 75 -18.81 8.92 -0.58
C PRO A 75 -18.51 10.42 -0.46
N GLU A 76 -19.05 11.06 0.57
CA GLU A 76 -18.70 12.43 0.89
C GLU A 76 -17.22 12.54 1.26
N LEU A 77 -16.58 13.59 0.77
CA LEU A 77 -15.20 13.88 1.12
C LEU A 77 -15.10 14.29 2.58
N ARG A 78 -14.34 13.55 3.35
CA ARG A 78 -14.04 13.90 4.74
C ARG A 78 -13.05 15.07 4.78
N GLY A 79 -13.11 15.85 5.86
CA GLY A 79 -12.24 16.98 6.11
C GLY A 79 -13.01 18.29 6.16
N GLY A 80 -12.35 19.34 6.57
CA GLY A 80 -12.87 20.72 6.67
C GLY A 80 -11.74 21.71 6.45
N ASP A 81 -12.01 22.99 6.65
CA ASP A 81 -11.09 24.09 6.30
C ASP A 81 -9.71 24.01 6.95
N GLN A 82 -9.58 23.31 8.09
CA GLN A 82 -8.33 23.19 8.84
C GLN A 82 -7.69 21.79 8.70
N SER A 83 -8.21 20.93 7.85
CA SER A 83 -7.69 19.57 7.67
C SER A 83 -7.45 19.24 6.21
N LEU A 84 -6.48 18.35 5.98
CA LEU A 84 -6.15 17.82 4.66
C LEU A 84 -6.30 16.28 4.66
N ARG A 85 -6.62 15.73 3.51
CA ARG A 85 -6.66 14.28 3.30
C ARG A 85 -5.29 13.79 2.86
N LEU A 86 -4.61 13.09 3.74
CA LEU A 86 -3.29 12.54 3.47
C LEU A 86 -3.40 11.29 2.59
N MET A 87 -2.58 11.27 1.54
CA MET A 87 -2.28 10.09 0.75
C MET A 87 -0.81 9.73 0.91
N THR A 88 -0.51 8.49 1.30
CA THR A 88 0.86 8.01 1.28
C THR A 88 1.26 7.62 -0.14
N VAL A 89 2.48 7.96 -0.52
CA VAL A 89 3.02 7.66 -1.85
C VAL A 89 4.38 6.99 -1.74
N ARG A 90 4.78 6.27 -2.78
CA ARG A 90 6.13 5.74 -2.95
C ARG A 90 6.89 6.61 -3.91
N SER A 91 8.19 6.75 -3.67
CA SER A 91 9.10 7.36 -4.64
C SER A 91 9.32 6.44 -5.83
N GLU A 92 9.93 6.96 -6.86
CA GLU A 92 10.42 6.15 -7.98
C GLU A 92 11.33 5.01 -7.48
N GLY A 93 11.23 3.85 -8.10
CA GLY A 93 12.00 2.67 -7.71
C GLY A 93 11.59 2.01 -6.39
N GLN A 94 10.75 2.66 -5.60
CA GLN A 94 10.23 2.09 -4.36
C GLN A 94 8.99 1.24 -4.62
N PHE A 95 9.16 -0.06 -4.82
CA PHE A 95 8.04 -1.01 -5.00
C PHE A 95 7.40 -1.40 -3.65
N ASN A 96 7.36 -2.67 -3.30
CA ASN A 96 6.84 -3.16 -2.01
C ASN A 96 7.96 -3.27 -0.96
N THR A 97 8.81 -2.28 -0.87
CA THR A 97 10.00 -2.30 -0.02
C THR A 97 10.13 -1.02 0.80
N VAL A 98 10.90 -1.09 1.87
CA VAL A 98 11.38 0.05 2.63
C VAL A 98 12.80 0.45 2.21
N VAL A 99 13.37 -0.23 1.21
CA VAL A 99 14.63 0.16 0.58
C VAL A 99 14.31 1.13 -0.56
N TYR A 100 14.79 2.35 -0.45
CA TYR A 100 14.48 3.45 -1.36
C TYR A 100 15.60 4.50 -1.33
N GLU A 101 15.60 5.35 -2.35
CA GLU A 101 16.46 6.53 -2.40
C GLU A 101 15.77 7.76 -1.80
N GLN A 102 16.58 8.76 -1.42
CA GLN A 102 16.06 10.02 -0.87
C GLN A 102 15.33 10.85 -1.94
N GLN A 103 15.79 10.76 -3.18
CA GLN A 103 15.22 11.51 -4.29
C GLN A 103 14.00 10.83 -4.89
N ASP A 104 13.04 11.63 -5.29
CA ASP A 104 11.90 11.24 -6.11
C ASP A 104 11.84 12.12 -7.36
N ILE A 105 12.32 11.60 -8.47
CA ILE A 105 12.36 12.36 -9.75
C ILE A 105 10.96 12.58 -10.32
N TYR A 106 9.97 11.74 -9.98
CA TYR A 106 8.59 11.91 -10.45
C TYR A 106 7.93 13.18 -9.90
N ARG A 107 8.30 13.57 -8.66
CA ARG A 107 7.72 14.74 -8.00
C ARG A 107 8.75 15.83 -7.75
N GLY A 108 9.97 15.69 -8.28
CA GLY A 108 11.04 16.66 -8.15
C GLY A 108 11.49 16.91 -6.71
N GLN A 109 11.43 15.87 -5.85
CA GLN A 109 11.80 15.99 -4.46
C GLN A 109 13.18 15.40 -4.20
N GLU A 110 14.06 16.17 -3.58
CA GLU A 110 15.39 15.72 -3.18
C GLU A 110 15.44 15.12 -1.76
N ARG A 111 14.31 15.16 -1.05
CA ARG A 111 14.18 14.68 0.33
C ARG A 111 12.79 14.12 0.61
N ARG A 112 12.67 13.33 1.66
CA ARG A 112 11.44 12.61 1.98
C ARG A 112 10.68 13.15 3.20
N ASP A 113 11.32 13.96 4.04
CA ASP A 113 10.73 14.63 5.19
C ASP A 113 9.91 15.87 4.77
N VAL A 114 9.01 15.65 3.81
CA VAL A 114 8.17 16.69 3.22
C VAL A 114 6.71 16.31 3.23
N VAL A 115 5.85 17.32 3.32
CA VAL A 115 4.43 17.23 2.97
C VAL A 115 4.16 18.10 1.75
N LEU A 116 3.62 17.47 0.71
CA LEU A 116 3.28 18.14 -0.54
C LEU A 116 1.80 18.52 -0.51
N ILE A 117 1.49 19.80 -0.69
CA ILE A 117 0.12 20.33 -0.71
C ILE A 117 -0.05 21.32 -1.86
N HIS A 118 -1.27 21.54 -2.29
CA HIS A 118 -1.57 22.53 -3.34
C HIS A 118 -1.18 23.93 -2.89
N SER A 119 -0.72 24.78 -3.78
CA SER A 119 -0.32 26.17 -3.48
C SER A 119 -1.44 27.00 -2.85
N ASP A 120 -2.69 26.78 -3.28
CA ASP A 120 -3.85 27.46 -2.68
C ASP A 120 -4.10 27.01 -1.23
N ASP A 121 -3.86 25.73 -0.92
CA ASP A 121 -3.94 25.24 0.48
C ASP A 121 -2.82 25.83 1.33
N LEU A 122 -1.64 25.99 0.76
CA LEU A 122 -0.52 26.66 1.42
C LEU A 122 -0.90 28.09 1.83
N GLN A 123 -1.49 28.86 0.88
CA GLN A 123 -1.97 30.20 1.16
C GLN A 123 -3.11 30.22 2.18
N ARG A 124 -4.11 29.36 2.01
CA ARG A 124 -5.28 29.25 2.90
C ARG A 124 -4.90 28.95 4.34
N LEU A 125 -3.88 28.10 4.53
CA LEU A 125 -3.36 27.71 5.84
C LEU A 125 -2.32 28.68 6.40
N GLY A 126 -1.95 29.73 5.66
CA GLY A 126 -0.96 30.72 6.07
C GLY A 126 0.44 30.17 6.18
N LEU A 127 0.79 29.17 5.37
CA LEU A 127 2.08 28.48 5.40
C LEU A 127 3.02 29.01 4.33
N ALA A 128 4.32 28.99 4.60
CA ALA A 128 5.36 29.31 3.63
C ALA A 128 5.98 28.03 3.05
N HIS A 129 6.46 28.13 1.80
CA HIS A 129 7.26 27.08 1.19
C HIS A 129 8.51 26.81 2.04
N ASP A 130 8.87 25.55 2.25
CA ASP A 130 9.94 25.06 3.11
C ASP A 130 9.78 25.35 4.62
N GLN A 131 8.65 25.86 5.03
CA GLN A 131 8.36 26.01 6.45
C GLN A 131 8.39 24.65 7.17
N ILE A 132 9.03 24.60 8.32
CA ILE A 132 9.05 23.43 9.18
C ILE A 132 7.78 23.42 10.04
N VAL A 133 7.12 22.28 10.07
CA VAL A 133 5.84 22.08 10.75
C VAL A 133 5.78 20.73 11.44
N THR A 134 4.79 20.55 12.30
CA THR A 134 4.36 19.25 12.81
C THR A 134 3.10 18.80 12.07
N ILE A 135 3.06 17.56 11.62
CA ILE A 135 1.88 16.93 11.04
C ILE A 135 1.21 16.07 12.09
N GLN A 136 -0.06 16.31 12.35
CA GLN A 136 -0.84 15.57 13.34
C GLN A 136 -2.01 14.83 12.67
N SER A 137 -2.25 13.60 13.10
CA SER A 137 -3.44 12.79 12.78
C SER A 137 -4.13 12.33 14.06
N GLU A 138 -5.18 11.52 13.93
CA GLU A 138 -5.82 10.87 15.09
C GLU A 138 -4.92 9.81 15.76
N THR A 139 -3.90 9.31 15.05
CA THR A 139 -3.06 8.18 15.49
C THR A 139 -1.66 8.58 15.92
N GLY A 140 -1.18 9.74 15.50
CA GLY A 140 0.17 10.18 15.85
C GLY A 140 0.56 11.52 15.28
N GLU A 141 1.80 11.88 15.56
CA GLU A 141 2.42 13.13 15.14
C GLU A 141 3.76 12.87 14.47
N LEU A 142 4.13 13.75 13.56
CA LEU A 142 5.40 13.71 12.86
C LEU A 142 5.99 15.12 12.79
N ASP A 143 7.06 15.34 13.50
CA ASP A 143 7.75 16.63 13.61
C ASP A 143 8.78 16.85 12.52
N ASN A 144 9.21 18.11 12.39
CA ASN A 144 10.28 18.54 11.48
C ASN A 144 9.99 18.24 10.00
N ILE A 145 8.75 18.32 9.60
CA ILE A 145 8.31 18.13 8.21
C ILE A 145 8.32 19.47 7.48
N ARG A 146 8.84 19.49 6.25
CA ARG A 146 8.84 20.67 5.39
C ARG A 146 7.61 20.70 4.52
N VAL A 147 6.95 21.85 4.49
CA VAL A 147 5.82 22.08 3.59
C VAL A 147 6.34 22.43 2.20
N ARG A 148 5.85 21.76 1.17
CA ARG A 148 6.19 22.04 -0.23
C ARG A 148 4.93 22.25 -1.06
N ALA A 149 4.92 23.32 -1.85
CA ALA A 149 3.90 23.53 -2.87
C ALA A 149 4.04 22.48 -3.98
N TYR A 150 2.91 21.88 -4.36
CA TYR A 150 2.86 20.87 -5.42
C TYR A 150 1.49 20.90 -6.09
N ASP A 151 1.41 21.54 -7.27
CA ASP A 151 0.13 21.86 -7.91
C ASP A 151 -0.48 20.70 -8.71
N ASP A 152 0.22 19.56 -8.83
CA ASP A 152 -0.32 18.33 -9.40
C ASP A 152 -1.23 17.57 -8.43
N ILE A 153 -1.46 18.09 -7.22
CA ILE A 153 -2.44 17.58 -6.25
C ILE A 153 -3.67 18.47 -6.20
N ARG A 154 -4.85 17.89 -6.02
CA ARG A 154 -6.07 18.67 -5.80
C ARG A 154 -6.08 19.30 -4.40
N GLN A 155 -6.65 20.50 -4.29
CA GLN A 155 -6.90 21.19 -3.02
C GLN A 155 -7.58 20.29 -1.98
N GLY A 156 -7.26 20.51 -0.71
CA GLY A 156 -7.74 19.71 0.40
C GLY A 156 -7.07 18.34 0.55
N ASN A 157 -6.02 18.06 -0.22
CA ASN A 157 -5.24 16.83 -0.11
C ASN A 157 -3.77 17.13 0.23
N ALA A 158 -3.11 16.12 0.78
CA ALA A 158 -1.67 16.13 1.06
C ALA A 158 -1.03 14.82 0.63
N LEU A 159 0.23 14.88 0.20
CA LEU A 159 1.05 13.70 -0.08
C LEU A 159 2.23 13.65 0.88
N MET A 160 2.52 12.48 1.41
CA MET A 160 3.75 12.19 2.15
C MET A 160 4.28 10.82 1.77
N TYR A 161 5.56 10.61 1.97
CA TYR A 161 6.20 9.35 1.59
C TYR A 161 5.94 8.21 2.57
N PHE A 162 5.79 7.01 2.02
CA PHE A 162 5.85 5.75 2.73
C PHE A 162 7.33 5.29 2.81
N PRO A 163 7.87 4.83 3.96
CA PRO A 163 7.14 4.49 5.21
C PRO A 163 7.05 5.63 6.23
N GLU A 164 7.65 6.78 6.00
CA GLU A 164 7.75 7.87 6.98
C GLU A 164 6.39 8.30 7.53
N ALA A 165 5.40 8.40 6.65
CA ALA A 165 4.04 8.79 7.03
C ALA A 165 3.22 7.71 7.76
N ASN A 166 3.76 6.50 7.98
CA ASN A 166 2.99 5.41 8.58
C ASN A 166 2.48 5.71 10.00
N VAL A 167 3.20 6.53 10.76
CA VAL A 167 2.78 6.95 12.11
C VAL A 167 1.45 7.71 12.11
N LEU A 168 1.11 8.35 10.98
CA LEU A 168 -0.10 9.13 10.79
C LEU A 168 -1.29 8.29 10.30
N ILE A 169 -1.08 7.03 9.93
CA ILE A 169 -2.10 6.19 9.31
C ILE A 169 -2.89 5.43 10.36
N PRO A 170 -4.24 5.50 10.33
CA PRO A 170 -5.08 4.73 11.24
C PRO A 170 -4.80 3.23 11.16
N ARG A 171 -4.82 2.57 12.32
CA ARG A 171 -4.68 1.11 12.39
C ARG A 171 -5.97 0.37 12.03
N GLN A 172 -7.06 1.10 11.84
CA GLN A 172 -8.31 0.53 11.39
C GLN A 172 -8.15 -0.04 9.97
N VAL A 173 -8.61 -1.24 9.79
CA VAL A 173 -8.55 -1.95 8.49
C VAL A 173 -9.96 -2.14 7.93
N ASP A 174 -10.04 -2.25 6.62
CA ASP A 174 -11.27 -2.68 5.95
C ASP A 174 -11.62 -4.11 6.37
N PRO A 175 -12.87 -4.40 6.76
CA PRO A 175 -13.25 -5.70 7.28
C PRO A 175 -13.07 -6.86 6.30
N GLN A 176 -13.17 -6.62 5.01
CA GLN A 176 -13.06 -7.64 3.97
C GLN A 176 -11.63 -7.83 3.49
N SER A 177 -10.95 -6.73 3.15
CA SER A 177 -9.59 -6.80 2.61
C SER A 177 -8.50 -6.80 3.66
N GLN A 178 -8.82 -6.48 4.91
CA GLN A 178 -7.86 -6.30 6.02
C GLN A 178 -6.76 -5.28 5.71
N THR A 179 -7.08 -4.33 4.84
CA THR A 179 -6.14 -3.31 4.36
C THR A 179 -6.36 -2.00 5.11
N PRO A 180 -5.30 -1.36 5.65
CA PRO A 180 -5.39 -0.02 6.25
C PRO A 180 -5.71 1.05 5.21
N ALA A 181 -6.35 2.15 5.68
CA ALA A 181 -6.70 3.28 4.84
C ALA A 181 -5.50 4.20 4.59
N PHE A 182 -4.58 3.80 3.74
CA PHE A 182 -3.38 4.60 3.37
C PHE A 182 -3.70 5.85 2.55
N LYS A 183 -4.93 5.98 2.07
CA LYS A 183 -5.39 7.08 1.23
C LYS A 183 -6.60 7.72 1.89
N GLY A 184 -6.46 8.98 2.31
CA GLY A 184 -7.55 9.73 2.91
C GLY A 184 -7.56 9.80 4.44
N ALA A 185 -6.43 9.51 5.10
CA ALA A 185 -6.25 9.82 6.52
C ALA A 185 -6.34 11.34 6.73
N LEU A 186 -7.08 11.78 7.75
CA LEU A 186 -7.17 13.22 8.04
C LEU A 186 -5.96 13.67 8.84
N ILE A 187 -5.36 14.78 8.39
CA ILE A 187 -4.23 15.41 9.06
C ILE A 187 -4.49 16.89 9.28
N LYS A 188 -3.81 17.46 10.28
CA LYS A 188 -3.64 18.90 10.50
C LYS A 188 -2.17 19.25 10.41
N ILE A 189 -1.90 20.46 9.93
CA ILE A 189 -0.56 21.04 9.91
C ILE A 189 -0.48 22.05 11.05
N LEU A 190 0.46 21.82 11.96
CA LEU A 190 0.67 22.68 13.13
C LEU A 190 1.97 23.47 12.93
N VAL A 191 1.86 24.78 13.02
CA VAL A 191 3.02 25.67 13.03
C VAL A 191 3.62 25.62 14.43
N THR A 192 4.89 25.28 14.53
CA THR A 192 5.68 25.27 15.78
C THR A 192 6.12 26.66 16.16
#